data_5d3a0e257efb6dd898f1f5d0949ce4f3
#
_entry.id   5d3a0e257efb6dd898f1f5d0949ce4f3
#
_cell.length_a   1.000
_cell.length_b   1.000
_cell.length_c   1.000
_cell.angle_alpha   90.00
_cell.angle_beta   90.00
_cell.angle_gamma   90.00
#
_symmetry.space_group_name_H-M   'P 1'
#
loop_
_entity.id
_entity.type
_entity.pdbx_description
1 polymer ?
#
loop_
_entity_poly.entity_id
_entity_poly.type
_entity_poly.pdbx_seq_one_letter_code
_entity_poly.pdbx_strand_id
1 'polypeptide(L)'
;MSSSTPMCSETCARLTRRGVLALPALAGAGAVLAGCGVLKKGGSASSGKSSGAASPRAVATATGPHGGVVLSTEYQGAPMTVEVGPVAVKGKYTVARFHISTDSKEDVYLSQAFAQLENVGTTADVRMMSLEQSLVYVELGGNTEDLSGAVTKGAPKDAFPVFGALNDGVHSVEMLLPNMGVVVGVPVVKESEVDFNVDDVIAKANLQGPDPGPFKLERATVSMDGSSDTKQDEKSTTVTVAGDVTFATDSDQLSAQADSVLATVVEQIKKFPSGGELTITGHTDDVADDAHNQDLSERRAKAVSERLKKLTDSSAWKESVSGKGESSPRVPNDTDERRQINRRVEITLTPSKAAESSASPSASEAPSSATVPDPAGPVGKGPEGVDVKVSGKTMHMTIDHVVRVGGYLTGKVVLTSSEAVSMPVAPFALPGKMMEMRGLSGVWYVSSLTILSDGLRYLEADYAYPNGNRVPLANNFVYSLEPGTSQSLPVVWPDVGEDSITIDMPAGEYLYTKERVVARLTDIPVVNA
;
A
#
# COMPACT_ATOMS: atom_id res chain seq x y z
N MET A 1 37.29 7.77 32.68
CA MET A 1 36.47 8.89 33.13
C MET A 1 35.05 8.59 32.63
N SER A 2 34.23 8.31 33.58
CA SER A 2 32.86 7.88 33.55
C SER A 2 31.92 8.93 32.96
N SER A 3 31.01 8.53 32.08
CA SER A 3 29.78 9.28 31.87
C SER A 3 28.60 8.30 31.85
N SER A 4 27.78 8.54 32.80
CA SER A 4 26.59 7.83 33.22
C SER A 4 25.41 8.06 32.25
N THR A 5 24.76 6.98 31.89
CA THR A 5 23.41 6.93 31.31
C THR A 5 22.36 7.25 32.38
N PRO A 6 21.33 8.02 32.13
CA PRO A 6 20.20 8.11 33.06
C PRO A 6 19.19 6.99 32.75
N MET A 7 18.92 6.20 33.76
CA MET A 7 17.81 5.27 33.88
C MET A 7 16.48 6.04 33.86
N CYS A 8 15.56 5.60 33.02
CA CYS A 8 14.17 6.02 33.07
C CYS A 8 13.48 5.28 34.23
N SER A 9 12.98 6.02 35.19
CA SER A 9 12.33 5.50 36.40
C SER A 9 10.88 5.08 36.11
N GLU A 10 10.54 3.96 36.70
CA GLU A 10 9.19 3.41 36.85
C GLU A 10 8.19 4.43 37.39
N THR A 11 7.09 4.59 36.66
CA THR A 11 5.81 4.97 37.27
C THR A 11 4.67 4.39 36.42
N CYS A 12 4.47 3.09 36.54
CA CYS A 12 3.20 2.45 36.13
C CYS A 12 2.38 2.27 37.39
N ALA A 13 1.47 3.18 37.67
CA ALA A 13 0.54 3.13 38.78
C ALA A 13 -0.56 2.09 38.49
N ARG A 14 -0.69 1.19 39.45
CA ARG A 14 -1.72 0.18 39.60
C ARG A 14 -3.13 0.79 39.56
N LEU A 15 -3.98 0.26 38.70
CA LEU A 15 -5.43 0.32 38.91
C LEU A 15 -5.94 -1.10 39.24
N THR A 16 -6.48 -1.21 40.42
CA THR A 16 -6.95 -2.41 41.07
C THR A 16 -8.34 -2.81 40.62
N ARG A 17 -8.51 -4.10 40.45
CA ARG A 17 -9.71 -4.94 40.39
C ARG A 17 -10.92 -4.42 41.18
N ARG A 18 -12.10 -4.52 40.57
CA ARG A 18 -13.37 -5.10 41.10
C ARG A 18 -14.44 -5.02 40.01
N GLY A 19 -15.01 -6.14 39.68
CA GLY A 19 -16.37 -6.55 39.81
C GLY A 19 -16.79 -7.48 38.71
N VAL A 20 -16.78 -8.77 39.00
CA VAL A 20 -17.47 -9.81 38.21
C VAL A 20 -18.96 -9.70 38.44
N LEU A 21 -19.76 -9.56 37.38
CA LEU A 21 -21.15 -9.97 37.39
C LEU A 21 -21.53 -10.58 36.05
N ALA A 22 -22.10 -11.77 36.16
CA ALA A 22 -22.47 -12.67 35.08
C ALA A 22 -23.81 -12.29 34.43
N LEU A 23 -23.84 -12.42 33.12
CA LEU A 23 -24.86 -12.83 32.14
C LEU A 23 -26.38 -12.79 32.44
N PRO A 24 -27.23 -12.68 31.41
CA PRO A 24 -27.44 -13.76 30.46
C PRO A 24 -27.57 -13.39 28.97
N ALA A 25 -27.33 -14.40 28.13
CA ALA A 25 -27.55 -14.41 26.69
C ALA A 25 -29.01 -14.18 26.30
N LEU A 26 -29.24 -13.33 25.31
CA LEU A 26 -30.52 -13.30 24.58
C LEU A 26 -30.24 -13.27 23.08
N ALA A 27 -30.65 -14.34 22.44
CA ALA A 27 -30.78 -14.45 21.00
C ALA A 27 -31.87 -13.49 20.51
N GLY A 28 -31.60 -12.66 19.54
CA GLY A 28 -32.53 -11.74 18.91
C GLY A 28 -32.48 -11.85 17.40
N ALA A 29 -33.59 -12.31 16.84
CA ALA A 29 -33.85 -12.66 15.46
C ALA A 29 -33.72 -11.49 14.48
N GLY A 30 -33.31 -11.81 13.25
CA GLY A 30 -33.26 -10.91 12.11
C GLY A 30 -34.65 -10.43 11.68
N ALA A 31 -34.74 -9.19 11.27
CA ALA A 31 -35.88 -8.63 10.57
C ALA A 31 -35.60 -8.55 9.06
N VAL A 32 -36.29 -9.44 8.33
CA VAL A 32 -36.39 -9.40 6.87
C VAL A 32 -37.47 -8.38 6.51
N LEU A 33 -37.13 -7.33 5.78
CA LEU A 33 -38.13 -6.48 5.13
C LEU A 33 -38.46 -7.05 3.75
N ALA A 34 -39.61 -7.70 3.67
CA ALA A 34 -40.25 -8.15 2.44
C ALA A 34 -41.06 -7.01 1.82
N GLY A 35 -40.66 -6.56 0.62
CA GLY A 35 -41.48 -5.71 -0.24
C GLY A 35 -42.38 -6.56 -1.14
N CYS A 36 -43.70 -6.43 -1.01
CA CYS A 36 -44.71 -7.09 -1.82
C CYS A 36 -44.76 -6.54 -3.26
N GLY A 37 -44.60 -7.40 -4.23
CA GLY A 37 -44.89 -7.15 -5.65
C GLY A 37 -45.68 -8.31 -6.25
N VAL A 38 -46.83 -7.99 -6.79
CA VAL A 38 -47.96 -8.79 -7.27
C VAL A 38 -47.58 -9.88 -8.29
N LEU A 39 -48.08 -11.09 -8.06
CA LEU A 39 -48.10 -12.23 -8.97
C LEU A 39 -48.96 -11.99 -10.24
N LYS A 40 -48.40 -12.31 -11.42
CA LYS A 40 -49.17 -12.76 -12.57
C LYS A 40 -48.56 -14.05 -13.15
N LYS A 41 -49.42 -15.05 -13.27
CA LYS A 41 -49.19 -16.44 -13.61
C LYS A 41 -49.06 -16.62 -15.15
N GLY A 42 -48.15 -17.46 -15.59
CA GLY A 42 -48.35 -18.22 -16.82
C GLY A 42 -47.07 -18.41 -17.66
N GLY A 43 -46.67 -19.69 -17.86
CA GLY A 43 -45.94 -20.11 -19.06
C GLY A 43 -44.59 -20.81 -18.83
N SER A 44 -44.62 -22.10 -19.04
CA SER A 44 -43.58 -23.17 -19.11
C SER A 44 -42.15 -22.86 -19.54
N ALA A 45 -41.25 -23.43 -18.82
CA ALA A 45 -39.99 -24.14 -19.07
C ALA A 45 -39.24 -23.91 -20.40
N SER A 46 -37.98 -23.46 -20.28
CA SER A 46 -36.82 -24.08 -20.90
C SER A 46 -35.55 -23.75 -20.08
N SER A 47 -34.82 -24.79 -19.74
CA SER A 47 -33.56 -24.76 -18.99
C SER A 47 -32.42 -24.23 -19.88
N GLY A 48 -31.96 -23.02 -19.60
CA GLY A 48 -30.71 -22.48 -20.12
C GLY A 48 -29.91 -21.96 -18.94
N LYS A 49 -28.89 -22.70 -18.51
CA LYS A 49 -27.86 -22.19 -17.61
C LYS A 49 -27.05 -21.14 -18.38
N SER A 50 -27.36 -19.87 -18.22
CA SER A 50 -26.42 -18.80 -18.46
C SER A 50 -25.80 -18.41 -17.12
N SER A 51 -24.55 -18.74 -16.92
CA SER A 51 -23.71 -18.15 -15.89
C SER A 51 -23.47 -16.69 -16.29
N GLY A 52 -24.37 -15.81 -15.91
CA GLY A 52 -24.14 -14.38 -15.95
C GLY A 52 -23.15 -14.04 -14.85
N ALA A 53 -21.94 -13.68 -15.22
CA ALA A 53 -21.02 -12.99 -14.32
C ALA A 53 -21.74 -11.73 -13.84
N ALA A 54 -21.96 -11.63 -12.53
CA ALA A 54 -22.47 -10.41 -11.92
C ALA A 54 -21.41 -9.31 -12.13
N SER A 55 -21.78 -8.23 -12.80
CA SER A 55 -20.91 -7.05 -12.89
C SER A 55 -20.54 -6.59 -11.50
N PRO A 56 -19.27 -6.17 -11.27
CA PRO A 56 -18.83 -5.67 -9.98
C PRO A 56 -19.74 -4.52 -9.52
N ARG A 57 -20.21 -4.62 -8.29
CA ARG A 57 -21.15 -3.66 -7.69
C ARG A 57 -20.35 -2.44 -7.25
N ALA A 58 -20.71 -1.24 -7.72
CA ALA A 58 -20.14 0.01 -7.22
C ALA A 58 -20.36 0.17 -5.71
N VAL A 59 -19.36 0.69 -5.01
CA VAL A 59 -19.49 1.04 -3.60
C VAL A 59 -20.37 2.28 -3.48
N ALA A 60 -21.50 2.18 -2.81
CA ALA A 60 -22.31 3.34 -2.51
C ALA A 60 -21.64 4.12 -1.36
N THR A 61 -21.04 5.25 -1.68
CA THR A 61 -20.52 6.20 -0.68
C THR A 61 -21.67 7.06 -0.16
N ALA A 62 -21.90 7.03 1.14
CA ALA A 62 -22.89 7.90 1.77
C ALA A 62 -22.32 9.31 1.91
N THR A 63 -23.07 10.32 1.45
CA THR A 63 -22.72 11.73 1.69
C THR A 63 -23.20 12.12 3.09
N GLY A 64 -22.33 12.70 3.88
CA GLY A 64 -22.63 13.18 5.21
C GLY A 64 -23.30 14.57 5.23
N PRO A 65 -23.73 15.06 6.39
CA PRO A 65 -24.42 16.33 6.55
C PRO A 65 -23.57 17.55 6.17
N HIS A 66 -22.25 17.44 6.15
CA HIS A 66 -21.33 18.52 5.77
C HIS A 66 -20.85 18.41 4.32
N GLY A 67 -21.37 17.45 3.54
CA GLY A 67 -20.99 17.24 2.14
C GLY A 67 -19.77 16.35 1.92
N GLY A 68 -19.20 15.80 2.98
CA GLY A 68 -18.11 14.82 2.93
C GLY A 68 -18.60 13.40 2.68
N VAL A 69 -17.67 12.46 2.64
CA VAL A 69 -17.92 11.01 2.50
C VAL A 69 -17.88 10.35 3.87
N VAL A 70 -18.89 9.55 4.18
CA VAL A 70 -19.04 8.89 5.48
C VAL A 70 -18.33 7.53 5.48
N LEU A 71 -17.37 7.39 6.37
CA LEU A 71 -16.73 6.13 6.73
C LEU A 71 -17.35 5.60 8.04
N SER A 72 -18.02 4.46 7.98
CA SER A 72 -18.41 3.71 9.16
C SER A 72 -17.41 2.60 9.40
N THR A 73 -16.82 2.56 10.59
CA THR A 73 -15.74 1.63 10.94
C THR A 73 -15.82 1.28 12.42
N GLU A 74 -14.92 0.43 12.86
CA GLU A 74 -14.66 0.15 14.27
C GLU A 74 -13.25 0.63 14.62
N TYR A 75 -13.10 1.21 15.79
CA TYR A 75 -11.81 1.60 16.33
C TYR A 75 -11.74 1.21 17.81
N GLN A 76 -10.76 0.40 18.18
CA GLN A 76 -10.57 -0.15 19.54
C GLN A 76 -11.84 -0.81 20.12
N GLY A 77 -12.59 -1.54 19.31
CA GLY A 77 -13.84 -2.20 19.71
C GLY A 77 -15.06 -1.31 19.77
N ALA A 78 -14.95 -0.03 19.47
CA ALA A 78 -16.06 0.92 19.45
C ALA A 78 -16.50 1.28 18.03
N PRO A 79 -17.83 1.37 17.76
CA PRO A 79 -18.34 1.84 16.48
C PRO A 79 -17.99 3.32 16.30
N MET A 80 -17.40 3.65 15.14
CA MET A 80 -17.01 5.01 14.79
C MET A 80 -17.62 5.41 13.46
N THR A 81 -18.02 6.67 13.35
CA THR A 81 -18.40 7.32 12.09
C THR A 81 -17.50 8.53 11.89
N VAL A 82 -16.82 8.56 10.76
CA VAL A 82 -16.00 9.71 10.34
C VAL A 82 -16.53 10.21 9.02
N GLU A 83 -17.07 11.43 9.00
CA GLU A 83 -17.34 12.12 7.75
C GLU A 83 -16.03 12.82 7.32
N VAL A 84 -15.53 12.46 6.15
CA VAL A 84 -14.26 12.92 5.59
C VAL A 84 -14.52 13.89 4.46
N GLY A 85 -14.02 15.11 4.59
CA GLY A 85 -14.25 16.19 3.65
C GLY A 85 -15.56 16.96 3.92
N PRO A 86 -15.97 17.82 2.98
CA PRO A 86 -15.29 18.13 1.73
C PRO A 86 -13.90 18.75 1.94
N VAL A 87 -13.11 18.77 0.86
CA VAL A 87 -11.76 19.33 0.84
C VAL A 87 -11.81 20.71 0.16
N ALA A 88 -11.31 21.73 0.84
CA ALA A 88 -11.25 23.09 0.30
C ALA A 88 -9.82 23.50 -0.07
N VAL A 89 -9.61 24.00 -1.29
CA VAL A 89 -8.32 24.52 -1.75
C VAL A 89 -8.27 26.03 -1.58
N LYS A 90 -7.20 26.55 -0.96
CA LYS A 90 -6.92 27.97 -0.80
C LYS A 90 -5.45 28.29 -0.97
N GLY A 91 -5.10 28.96 -2.07
CA GLY A 91 -3.73 29.33 -2.39
C GLY A 91 -2.83 28.09 -2.48
N LYS A 92 -1.82 28.00 -1.63
CA LYS A 92 -0.88 26.86 -1.59
C LYS A 92 -1.28 25.77 -0.60
N TYR A 93 -2.48 25.81 -0.05
CA TYR A 93 -2.96 24.87 0.95
C TYR A 93 -4.25 24.19 0.53
N THR A 94 -4.45 23.03 1.07
CA THR A 94 -5.68 22.24 0.98
C THR A 94 -6.08 21.83 2.39
N VAL A 95 -7.33 22.10 2.77
CA VAL A 95 -7.87 21.79 4.11
C VAL A 95 -8.98 20.77 3.96
N ALA A 96 -8.90 19.67 4.68
CA ALA A 96 -9.99 18.72 4.82
C ALA A 96 -10.67 18.90 6.18
N ARG A 97 -11.96 18.56 6.27
CA ARG A 97 -12.66 18.41 7.55
C ARG A 97 -12.83 16.92 7.85
N PHE A 98 -12.65 16.54 9.10
CA PHE A 98 -13.04 15.25 9.65
C PHE A 98 -14.04 15.51 10.77
N HIS A 99 -15.29 15.07 10.58
CA HIS A 99 -16.31 15.11 11.61
C HIS A 99 -16.44 13.70 12.22
N ILE A 100 -16.01 13.56 13.47
CA ILE A 100 -15.80 12.28 14.13
C ILE A 100 -16.84 12.09 15.22
N SER A 101 -17.61 11.00 15.14
CA SER A 101 -18.66 10.66 16.09
C SER A 101 -18.66 9.17 16.43
N THR A 102 -19.31 8.84 17.55
CA THR A 102 -19.50 7.46 18.00
C THR A 102 -20.89 7.24 18.59
N ASP A 103 -21.41 6.03 18.41
CA ASP A 103 -22.60 5.55 19.12
C ASP A 103 -22.26 4.72 20.36
N SER A 104 -20.97 4.57 20.69
CA SER A 104 -20.51 3.90 21.91
C SER A 104 -21.10 4.55 23.15
N LYS A 105 -21.39 3.74 24.17
CA LYS A 105 -21.75 4.23 25.51
C LYS A 105 -20.55 4.62 26.33
N GLU A 106 -19.37 4.15 25.95
CA GLU A 106 -18.10 4.42 26.58
C GLU A 106 -17.32 5.46 25.78
N ASP A 107 -16.45 6.20 26.43
CA ASP A 107 -15.59 7.19 25.82
C ASP A 107 -14.58 6.52 24.90
N VAL A 108 -14.42 7.03 23.67
CA VAL A 108 -13.46 6.53 22.69
C VAL A 108 -12.31 7.52 22.54
N TYR A 109 -11.12 7.13 22.98
CA TYR A 109 -9.95 7.99 22.93
C TYR A 109 -9.28 7.93 21.56
N LEU A 110 -9.10 9.10 20.93
CA LEU A 110 -8.62 9.22 19.54
C LEU A 110 -7.10 9.36 19.42
N SER A 111 -6.37 9.26 20.51
CA SER A 111 -4.92 9.59 20.53
C SER A 111 -4.08 8.88 19.45
N GLN A 112 -4.47 7.68 19.04
CA GLN A 112 -3.78 6.91 18.00
C GLN A 112 -4.66 6.65 16.76
N ALA A 113 -5.78 7.37 16.62
CA ALA A 113 -6.74 7.13 15.54
C ALA A 113 -6.20 7.56 14.16
N PHE A 114 -5.52 8.70 14.10
CA PHE A 114 -5.06 9.35 12.87
C PHE A 114 -3.55 9.58 12.82
N ALA A 115 -2.86 9.27 13.90
CA ALA A 115 -1.41 9.37 14.00
C ALA A 115 -0.84 8.29 14.91
N GLN A 116 0.45 8.04 14.83
CA GLN A 116 1.10 6.93 15.49
C GLN A 116 2.35 7.40 16.23
N LEU A 117 2.79 6.60 17.21
CA LEU A 117 4.03 6.80 17.96
C LEU A 117 4.17 8.23 18.53
N GLU A 118 5.09 9.03 18.02
CA GLU A 118 5.42 10.36 18.52
C GLU A 118 4.35 11.43 18.20
N ASN A 119 3.46 11.13 17.24
CA ASN A 119 2.45 12.07 16.75
C ASN A 119 1.06 11.87 17.35
N VAL A 120 0.95 11.17 18.48
CA VAL A 120 -0.34 10.86 19.12
C VAL A 120 -1.19 12.11 19.37
N GLY A 121 -2.49 12.01 19.15
CA GLY A 121 -3.44 13.12 19.29
C GLY A 121 -3.45 14.12 18.13
N THR A 122 -2.82 13.79 17.02
CA THR A 122 -2.78 14.61 15.79
C THR A 122 -3.36 13.88 14.57
N THR A 123 -3.30 14.51 13.40
CA THR A 123 -3.64 13.94 12.08
C THR A 123 -2.40 13.67 11.22
N ALA A 124 -1.20 13.67 11.78
CA ALA A 124 0.07 13.69 11.06
C ALA A 124 0.33 12.48 10.13
N ASP A 125 -0.31 11.34 10.40
CA ASP A 125 -0.15 10.15 9.55
C ASP A 125 -1.29 9.96 8.54
N VAL A 126 -2.22 10.92 8.45
CA VAL A 126 -3.21 10.97 7.36
C VAL A 126 -2.49 11.28 6.05
N ARG A 127 -2.92 10.63 4.97
CA ARG A 127 -2.44 10.91 3.61
C ARG A 127 -3.61 11.29 2.73
N MET A 128 -3.50 12.43 2.05
CA MET A 128 -4.40 12.79 0.96
C MET A 128 -3.78 12.31 -0.35
N MET A 129 -4.56 11.70 -1.21
CA MET A 129 -4.09 11.10 -2.46
C MET A 129 -4.91 11.61 -3.64
N SER A 130 -4.26 11.79 -4.78
CA SER A 130 -4.89 11.84 -6.09
C SER A 130 -4.42 10.59 -6.85
N LEU A 131 -5.15 9.48 -6.70
CA LEU A 131 -4.75 8.19 -7.28
C LEU A 131 -4.81 8.22 -8.81
N GLU A 132 -5.70 9.00 -9.41
CA GLU A 132 -5.73 9.23 -10.86
C GLU A 132 -4.44 9.87 -11.38
N GLN A 133 -3.82 10.75 -10.57
CA GLN A 133 -2.56 11.41 -10.90
C GLN A 133 -1.34 10.70 -10.30
N SER A 134 -1.53 9.59 -9.60
CA SER A 134 -0.47 8.85 -8.88
C SER A 134 0.32 9.77 -7.93
N LEU A 135 -0.37 10.59 -7.15
CA LEU A 135 0.22 11.56 -6.22
C LEU A 135 -0.25 11.34 -4.78
N VAL A 136 0.63 11.64 -3.84
CA VAL A 136 0.33 11.69 -2.41
C VAL A 136 0.77 13.01 -1.81
N TYR A 137 -0.03 13.54 -0.92
CA TYR A 137 0.19 14.74 -0.12
C TYR A 137 0.27 14.35 1.35
N VAL A 138 1.33 14.77 2.01
CA VAL A 138 1.57 14.54 3.43
C VAL A 138 1.00 15.70 4.22
N GLU A 139 0.40 15.41 5.35
CA GLU A 139 -0.12 16.43 6.26
C GLU A 139 1.01 17.33 6.80
N LEU A 140 0.76 18.63 6.88
CA LEU A 140 1.76 19.66 7.19
C LEU A 140 2.11 19.78 8.70
N GLY A 141 1.61 18.87 9.53
CA GLY A 141 1.89 18.85 10.97
C GLY A 141 1.10 19.88 11.77
N GLY A 142 0.05 20.43 11.17
CA GLY A 142 -0.80 21.42 11.79
C GLY A 142 -2.10 20.84 12.30
N ASN A 143 -2.11 20.27 13.48
CA ASN A 143 -3.38 19.92 14.09
C ASN A 143 -4.02 21.16 14.73
N THR A 144 -5.23 21.49 14.31
CA THR A 144 -5.99 22.61 14.87
C THR A 144 -6.79 22.24 16.10
N GLU A 145 -6.99 20.93 16.32
CA GLU A 145 -7.75 20.40 17.45
C GLU A 145 -6.95 19.29 18.15
N ASP A 146 -7.05 19.25 19.47
CA ASP A 146 -6.45 18.21 20.27
C ASP A 146 -7.29 16.92 20.22
N LEU A 147 -6.79 15.93 19.47
CA LEU A 147 -7.39 14.61 19.37
C LEU A 147 -6.95 13.63 20.46
N SER A 148 -6.17 14.05 21.45
CA SER A 148 -5.79 13.20 22.60
C SER A 148 -7.00 12.87 23.50
N GLY A 149 -8.03 13.73 23.48
CA GLY A 149 -9.26 13.53 24.25
C GLY A 149 -10.24 12.56 23.58
N ALA A 150 -11.26 12.16 24.35
CA ALA A 150 -12.29 11.22 23.90
C ALA A 150 -13.36 11.88 23.00
N VAL A 151 -13.93 11.07 22.12
CA VAL A 151 -15.25 11.29 21.51
C VAL A 151 -16.27 10.51 22.32
N THR A 152 -17.38 11.16 22.65
CA THR A 152 -18.48 10.54 23.39
C THR A 152 -19.78 10.62 22.60
N LYS A 153 -20.75 9.76 22.91
CA LYS A 153 -22.04 9.76 22.23
C LYS A 153 -22.74 11.12 22.35
N GLY A 154 -23.04 11.72 21.20
CA GLY A 154 -23.70 13.03 21.12
C GLY A 154 -22.76 14.23 21.30
N ALA A 155 -21.45 14.02 21.43
CA ALA A 155 -20.43 15.07 21.45
C ALA A 155 -19.34 14.74 20.43
N PRO A 156 -19.59 14.99 19.12
CA PRO A 156 -18.62 14.76 18.06
C PRO A 156 -17.43 15.72 18.17
N LYS A 157 -16.34 15.37 17.51
CA LYS A 157 -15.16 16.23 17.34
C LYS A 157 -14.88 16.49 15.89
N ASP A 158 -14.40 17.70 15.59
CA ASP A 158 -13.89 18.05 14.28
C ASP A 158 -12.35 18.13 14.31
N ALA A 159 -11.72 17.69 13.22
CA ALA A 159 -10.31 17.92 12.97
C ALA A 159 -10.12 18.43 11.53
N PHE A 160 -9.10 19.25 11.35
CA PHE A 160 -8.86 19.94 10.08
C PHE A 160 -7.41 19.72 9.62
N PRO A 161 -7.06 18.54 9.07
CA PRO A 161 -5.74 18.32 8.49
C PRO A 161 -5.49 19.25 7.31
N VAL A 162 -4.25 19.78 7.24
CA VAL A 162 -3.81 20.72 6.21
C VAL A 162 -2.72 20.09 5.36
N PHE A 163 -2.87 20.22 4.05
CA PHE A 163 -1.96 19.65 3.04
C PHE A 163 -1.47 20.75 2.08
N GLY A 164 -0.51 20.43 1.22
CA GLY A 164 -0.14 21.25 0.08
C GLY A 164 -1.30 21.40 -0.94
N ALA A 165 -1.20 22.38 -1.82
CA ALA A 165 -2.21 22.62 -2.84
C ALA A 165 -2.34 21.43 -3.80
N LEU A 166 -3.57 21.07 -4.13
CA LEU A 166 -3.86 20.11 -5.18
C LEU A 166 -3.48 20.67 -6.55
N ASN A 167 -3.09 19.78 -7.45
CA ASN A 167 -2.90 20.10 -8.85
C ASN A 167 -4.24 20.52 -9.51
N ASP A 168 -4.16 21.28 -10.59
CA ASP A 168 -5.34 21.66 -11.35
C ASP A 168 -6.12 20.45 -11.87
N GLY A 169 -7.44 20.58 -11.91
CA GLY A 169 -8.34 19.57 -12.46
C GLY A 169 -8.68 18.40 -11.53
N VAL A 170 -8.19 18.40 -10.29
CA VAL A 170 -8.60 17.40 -9.27
C VAL A 170 -9.98 17.80 -8.72
N HIS A 171 -10.96 16.91 -8.90
CA HIS A 171 -12.34 17.11 -8.43
C HIS A 171 -12.71 16.24 -7.23
N SER A 172 -11.95 15.19 -7.00
CA SER A 172 -12.05 14.34 -5.83
C SER A 172 -10.68 13.81 -5.45
N VAL A 173 -10.54 13.42 -4.18
CA VAL A 173 -9.33 12.82 -3.63
C VAL A 173 -9.68 11.58 -2.82
N GLU A 174 -8.68 10.77 -2.54
CA GLU A 174 -8.75 9.68 -1.57
C GLU A 174 -8.04 10.09 -0.29
N MET A 175 -8.58 9.65 0.85
CA MET A 175 -7.99 9.88 2.17
C MET A 175 -7.68 8.57 2.85
N LEU A 176 -6.40 8.32 3.14
CA LEU A 176 -5.96 7.21 3.96
C LEU A 176 -5.94 7.67 5.43
N LEU A 177 -6.76 7.02 6.24
CA LEU A 177 -6.87 7.24 7.67
C LEU A 177 -6.22 6.05 8.39
N PRO A 178 -5.09 6.24 9.09
CA PRO A 178 -4.46 5.18 9.87
C PRO A 178 -5.48 4.52 10.82
N ASN A 179 -5.40 3.21 10.99
CA ASN A 179 -6.27 2.40 11.85
C ASN A 179 -7.78 2.42 11.52
N MET A 180 -8.20 3.05 10.41
CA MET A 180 -9.61 3.15 10.04
C MET A 180 -9.92 2.67 8.62
N GLY A 181 -9.12 3.06 7.61
CA GLY A 181 -9.35 2.66 6.23
C GLY A 181 -8.98 3.73 5.22
N VAL A 182 -9.38 3.51 3.97
CA VAL A 182 -9.26 4.48 2.87
C VAL A 182 -10.65 4.96 2.48
N VAL A 183 -10.84 6.27 2.43
CA VAL A 183 -12.07 6.91 1.96
C VAL A 183 -11.86 7.38 0.53
N VAL A 184 -12.69 6.93 -0.39
CA VAL A 184 -12.58 7.24 -1.82
C VAL A 184 -13.61 8.28 -2.23
N GLY A 185 -13.28 9.09 -3.24
CA GLY A 185 -14.22 10.05 -3.82
C GLY A 185 -14.55 11.24 -2.92
N VAL A 186 -13.64 11.66 -2.05
CA VAL A 186 -13.84 12.85 -1.19
C VAL A 186 -13.88 14.09 -2.08
N PRO A 187 -14.98 14.88 -2.10
CA PRO A 187 -15.15 15.98 -3.05
C PRO A 187 -14.19 17.14 -2.75
N VAL A 188 -13.63 17.71 -3.81
CA VAL A 188 -12.86 18.95 -3.78
C VAL A 188 -13.78 20.10 -4.16
N VAL A 189 -13.91 21.08 -3.28
CA VAL A 189 -14.84 22.20 -3.42
C VAL A 189 -14.13 23.56 -3.25
N LYS A 190 -14.82 24.64 -3.57
CA LYS A 190 -14.32 26.00 -3.28
C LYS A 190 -14.43 26.29 -1.79
N GLU A 191 -13.56 27.15 -1.28
CA GLU A 191 -13.62 27.60 0.13
C GLU A 191 -14.98 28.20 0.53
N SER A 192 -15.73 28.77 -0.42
CA SER A 192 -17.06 29.33 -0.18
C SER A 192 -18.18 28.28 -0.04
N GLU A 193 -17.87 27.02 -0.31
CA GLU A 193 -18.83 25.89 -0.29
C GLU A 193 -18.69 25.02 0.96
N VAL A 194 -17.71 25.33 1.82
CA VAL A 194 -17.56 24.68 3.13
C VAL A 194 -18.19 25.50 4.25
N ASP A 195 -18.60 24.86 5.32
CA ASP A 195 -19.27 25.46 6.48
C ASP A 195 -18.31 25.85 7.63
N PHE A 196 -16.99 25.89 7.33
CA PHE A 196 -15.95 26.34 8.27
C PHE A 196 -15.06 27.42 7.63
N ASN A 197 -14.37 28.20 8.46
CA ASN A 197 -13.49 29.27 8.00
C ASN A 197 -12.10 28.70 7.68
N VAL A 198 -11.77 28.58 6.40
CA VAL A 198 -10.50 28.03 5.91
C VAL A 198 -9.30 28.89 6.35
N ASP A 199 -9.44 30.22 6.38
CA ASP A 199 -8.38 31.13 6.84
C ASP A 199 -8.06 30.94 8.31
N ASP A 200 -9.08 30.78 9.15
CA ASP A 200 -8.92 30.54 10.57
C ASP A 200 -8.22 29.20 10.84
N VAL A 201 -8.56 28.15 10.07
CA VAL A 201 -7.89 26.84 10.14
C VAL A 201 -6.41 26.99 9.80
N ILE A 202 -6.09 27.60 8.64
CA ILE A 202 -4.71 27.82 8.18
C ILE A 202 -3.91 28.66 9.19
N ALA A 203 -4.52 29.72 9.75
CA ALA A 203 -3.87 30.60 10.70
C ALA A 203 -3.55 29.90 12.05
N LYS A 204 -4.37 28.95 12.46
CA LYS A 204 -4.17 28.15 13.69
C LYS A 204 -3.22 26.97 13.49
N ALA A 205 -3.09 26.49 12.26
CA ALA A 205 -2.28 25.33 11.95
C ALA A 205 -0.78 25.62 12.14
N ASN A 206 -0.06 24.67 12.74
CA ASN A 206 1.40 24.71 12.85
C ASN A 206 2.04 24.21 11.54
N LEU A 207 2.12 25.05 10.53
CA LEU A 207 2.59 24.70 9.18
C LEU A 207 4.11 24.52 9.07
N GLN A 208 4.77 24.00 10.09
CA GLN A 208 6.20 23.73 10.12
C GLN A 208 6.53 22.23 9.92
N GLY A 209 5.61 21.50 9.35
CA GLY A 209 5.75 20.09 9.01
C GLY A 209 6.75 19.81 7.89
N PRO A 210 6.91 18.54 7.52
CA PRO A 210 7.75 18.14 6.39
C PRO A 210 7.26 18.76 5.07
N ASP A 211 8.03 18.57 4.00
CA ASP A 211 7.58 18.92 2.66
C ASP A 211 6.22 18.24 2.39
N PRO A 212 5.16 19.00 2.08
CA PRO A 212 3.80 18.48 1.93
C PRO A 212 3.60 17.67 0.62
N GLY A 213 4.59 17.63 -0.24
CA GLY A 213 4.46 17.09 -1.57
C GLY A 213 3.91 18.11 -2.59
N PRO A 214 3.24 17.64 -3.67
CA PRO A 214 2.93 16.24 -3.92
C PRO A 214 4.16 15.36 -4.18
N PHE A 215 4.14 14.16 -3.61
CA PHE A 215 5.12 13.12 -3.95
C PHE A 215 4.50 12.16 -4.95
N LYS A 216 5.35 11.61 -5.83
CA LYS A 216 4.89 10.60 -6.79
C LYS A 216 4.75 9.25 -6.11
N LEU A 217 3.59 8.63 -6.31
CA LEU A 217 3.39 7.23 -5.98
C LEU A 217 4.13 6.36 -7.01
N GLU A 218 4.89 5.42 -6.52
CA GLU A 218 5.53 4.41 -7.34
C GLU A 218 4.84 3.06 -7.13
N ARG A 219 4.72 2.32 -8.25
CA ARG A 219 4.23 0.94 -8.29
C ARG A 219 5.43 0.02 -8.39
N ALA A 220 5.43 -1.06 -7.63
CA ALA A 220 6.52 -2.02 -7.64
C ALA A 220 6.02 -3.45 -7.71
N THR A 221 6.72 -4.25 -8.50
CA THR A 221 6.50 -5.71 -8.57
C THR A 221 7.82 -6.45 -8.42
N VAL A 222 7.74 -7.68 -7.96
CA VAL A 222 8.87 -8.61 -7.88
C VAL A 222 8.42 -9.92 -8.51
N SER A 223 9.23 -10.51 -9.38
CA SER A 223 8.96 -11.85 -9.92
C SER A 223 8.96 -12.90 -8.79
N MET A 224 8.12 -13.94 -8.92
CA MET A 224 7.98 -14.95 -7.87
C MET A 224 9.29 -15.67 -7.52
N ASP A 225 10.17 -15.82 -8.50
CA ASP A 225 11.48 -16.45 -8.36
C ASP A 225 12.59 -15.46 -7.94
N GLY A 226 12.26 -14.17 -7.81
CA GLY A 226 13.22 -13.12 -7.47
C GLY A 226 14.22 -12.78 -8.57
N SER A 227 13.98 -13.22 -9.80
CA SER A 227 14.87 -12.97 -10.95
C SER A 227 14.81 -11.54 -11.47
N SER A 228 13.73 -10.83 -11.21
CA SER A 228 13.55 -9.44 -11.60
C SER A 228 12.65 -8.67 -10.63
N ASP A 229 12.81 -7.37 -10.63
CA ASP A 229 11.87 -6.43 -10.01
C ASP A 229 11.56 -5.29 -10.98
N THR A 230 10.39 -4.70 -10.83
CA THR A 230 9.96 -3.56 -11.63
C THR A 230 9.53 -2.42 -10.73
N LYS A 231 9.93 -1.21 -11.07
CA LYS A 231 9.37 0.02 -10.50
C LYS A 231 8.81 0.87 -11.62
N GLN A 232 7.64 1.43 -11.40
CA GLN A 232 6.94 2.27 -12.36
C GLN A 232 6.44 3.53 -11.69
N ASP A 233 6.74 4.67 -12.29
CA ASP A 233 6.12 5.95 -12.02
C ASP A 233 5.27 6.41 -13.22
N GLU A 234 4.77 7.63 -13.18
CA GLU A 234 3.96 8.24 -14.24
C GLU A 234 4.68 8.34 -15.60
N LYS A 235 6.01 8.43 -15.61
CA LYS A 235 6.82 8.74 -16.79
C LYS A 235 7.65 7.56 -17.27
N SER A 236 8.04 6.67 -16.38
CA SER A 236 9.02 5.63 -16.68
C SER A 236 8.71 4.30 -16.01
N THR A 237 9.18 3.26 -16.64
CA THR A 237 9.21 1.90 -16.07
C THR A 237 10.67 1.43 -16.07
N THR A 238 11.19 1.07 -14.91
CA THR A 238 12.49 0.42 -14.78
C THR A 238 12.31 -1.04 -14.41
N VAL A 239 12.79 -1.93 -15.24
CA VAL A 239 12.90 -3.37 -14.96
C VAL A 239 14.34 -3.65 -14.56
N THR A 240 14.53 -4.19 -13.37
CA THR A 240 15.83 -4.65 -12.87
C THR A 240 15.90 -6.15 -13.01
N VAL A 241 16.92 -6.66 -13.69
CA VAL A 241 17.16 -8.09 -13.82
C VAL A 241 18.37 -8.50 -12.98
N ALA A 242 18.21 -9.56 -12.18
CA ALA A 242 19.27 -10.07 -11.33
C ALA A 242 20.42 -10.63 -12.16
N GLY A 243 21.65 -10.17 -11.90
CA GLY A 243 22.83 -10.59 -12.66
C GLY A 243 23.09 -12.09 -12.58
N ASP A 244 22.93 -12.68 -11.41
CA ASP A 244 23.21 -14.10 -11.16
C ASP A 244 22.20 -15.05 -11.86
N VAL A 245 21.00 -14.55 -12.21
CA VAL A 245 20.02 -15.29 -13.00
C VAL A 245 20.25 -15.07 -14.49
N THR A 246 20.64 -13.86 -14.87
CA THR A 246 20.76 -13.45 -16.27
C THR A 246 22.08 -13.90 -16.91
N PHE A 247 23.15 -14.00 -16.13
CA PHE A 247 24.50 -14.31 -16.61
C PHE A 247 25.15 -15.46 -15.83
N ALA A 248 26.10 -16.13 -16.46
CA ALA A 248 27.03 -16.98 -15.74
C ALA A 248 27.99 -16.13 -14.86
N THR A 249 28.55 -16.75 -13.82
CA THR A 249 29.49 -16.08 -12.89
C THR A 249 30.65 -15.45 -13.66
N ASP A 250 30.98 -14.21 -13.34
CA ASP A 250 32.06 -13.41 -13.97
C ASP A 250 32.03 -13.42 -15.51
N SER A 251 30.84 -13.42 -16.10
CA SER A 251 30.62 -13.53 -17.53
C SER A 251 29.54 -12.55 -17.99
N ASP A 252 29.62 -12.18 -19.28
CA ASP A 252 28.57 -11.49 -20.04
C ASP A 252 27.72 -12.46 -20.89
N GLN A 253 27.97 -13.76 -20.75
CA GLN A 253 27.24 -14.79 -21.45
C GLN A 253 25.87 -14.98 -20.82
N LEU A 254 24.80 -14.78 -21.62
CA LEU A 254 23.44 -14.91 -21.14
C LEU A 254 23.13 -16.36 -20.75
N SER A 255 22.46 -16.54 -19.63
CA SER A 255 21.96 -17.83 -19.14
C SER A 255 20.78 -18.35 -19.99
N ALA A 256 20.42 -19.60 -19.78
CA ALA A 256 19.21 -20.17 -20.40
C ALA A 256 17.92 -19.50 -19.94
N GLN A 257 17.90 -18.89 -18.75
CA GLN A 257 16.75 -18.19 -18.18
C GLN A 257 16.63 -16.73 -18.64
N ALA A 258 17.66 -16.17 -19.29
CA ALA A 258 17.69 -14.75 -19.67
C ALA A 258 16.46 -14.30 -20.48
N ASP A 259 15.98 -15.12 -21.41
CA ASP A 259 14.81 -14.77 -22.23
C ASP A 259 13.53 -14.67 -21.41
N SER A 260 13.33 -15.55 -20.45
CA SER A 260 12.18 -15.50 -19.53
C SER A 260 12.22 -14.25 -18.67
N VAL A 261 13.39 -13.88 -18.16
CA VAL A 261 13.56 -12.66 -17.35
C VAL A 261 13.33 -11.40 -18.18
N LEU A 262 13.83 -11.38 -19.44
CA LEU A 262 13.66 -10.25 -20.35
C LEU A 262 12.24 -10.14 -20.95
N ALA A 263 11.40 -11.15 -20.83
CA ALA A 263 10.02 -11.13 -21.34
C ALA A 263 9.22 -9.93 -20.79
N THR A 264 9.37 -9.58 -19.52
CA THR A 264 8.74 -8.39 -18.93
C THR A 264 9.13 -7.11 -19.67
N VAL A 265 10.39 -6.95 -20.04
CA VAL A 265 10.87 -5.79 -20.81
C VAL A 265 10.27 -5.79 -22.22
N VAL A 266 10.23 -6.94 -22.86
CA VAL A 266 9.64 -7.10 -24.19
C VAL A 266 8.18 -6.67 -24.20
N GLU A 267 7.40 -7.07 -23.19
CA GLU A 267 6.00 -6.67 -23.07
C GLU A 267 5.85 -5.17 -22.83
N GLN A 268 6.73 -4.55 -22.02
CA GLN A 268 6.72 -3.10 -21.86
C GLN A 268 7.05 -2.37 -23.16
N ILE A 269 8.01 -2.84 -23.95
CA ILE A 269 8.33 -2.27 -25.28
C ILE A 269 7.10 -2.33 -26.20
N LYS A 270 6.39 -3.45 -26.25
CA LYS A 270 5.19 -3.64 -27.07
C LYS A 270 4.02 -2.74 -26.67
N LYS A 271 3.88 -2.41 -25.38
CA LYS A 271 2.82 -1.51 -24.88
C LYS A 271 2.96 -0.08 -25.42
N PHE A 272 4.16 0.34 -25.80
CA PHE A 272 4.45 1.69 -26.27
C PHE A 272 5.02 1.68 -27.69
N PRO A 273 4.20 1.38 -28.72
CA PRO A 273 4.68 1.27 -30.10
C PRO A 273 5.23 2.59 -30.68
N SER A 274 4.88 3.74 -30.06
CA SER A 274 5.47 5.04 -30.41
C SER A 274 6.90 5.21 -29.95
N GLY A 275 7.44 4.27 -29.16
CA GLY A 275 8.81 4.31 -28.64
C GLY A 275 9.06 5.39 -27.60
N GLY A 276 10.31 5.73 -27.42
CA GLY A 276 10.77 6.68 -26.44
C GLY A 276 12.29 6.56 -26.20
N GLU A 277 12.72 6.72 -24.95
CA GLU A 277 14.10 6.46 -24.54
C GLU A 277 14.20 5.12 -23.82
N LEU A 278 15.16 4.30 -24.21
CA LEU A 278 15.47 2.99 -23.62
C LEU A 278 16.91 3.05 -23.09
N THR A 279 17.06 3.04 -21.77
CA THR A 279 18.37 3.07 -21.12
C THR A 279 18.67 1.72 -20.48
N ILE A 280 19.81 1.12 -20.81
CA ILE A 280 20.27 -0.16 -20.27
C ILE A 280 21.58 0.08 -19.52
N THR A 281 21.59 -0.17 -18.21
CA THR A 281 22.75 0.09 -17.36
C THR A 281 23.14 -1.17 -16.57
N GLY A 282 24.37 -1.61 -16.75
CA GLY A 282 24.95 -2.73 -16.00
C GLY A 282 25.63 -2.26 -14.71
N HIS A 283 25.56 -3.11 -13.67
CA HIS A 283 26.20 -2.90 -12.37
C HIS A 283 26.86 -4.16 -11.87
N THR A 284 27.91 -4.01 -11.05
CA THR A 284 28.60 -5.10 -10.34
C THR A 284 28.53 -4.88 -8.82
N ASP A 285 29.02 -5.84 -8.08
CA ASP A 285 29.46 -5.66 -6.69
C ASP A 285 30.90 -5.11 -6.64
N ASP A 286 31.51 -5.09 -5.44
CA ASP A 286 32.85 -4.54 -5.14
C ASP A 286 33.98 -5.60 -5.04
N VAL A 287 33.77 -6.82 -5.58
CA VAL A 287 34.71 -7.93 -5.34
C VAL A 287 35.96 -7.83 -6.24
N ALA A 288 35.81 -7.39 -7.49
CA ALA A 288 36.94 -7.20 -8.41
C ALA A 288 37.46 -5.74 -8.40
N ASP A 289 38.50 -5.43 -9.18
CA ASP A 289 38.93 -4.05 -9.32
C ASP A 289 37.99 -3.22 -10.18
N ASP A 290 38.01 -1.89 -9.99
CA ASP A 290 37.13 -0.93 -10.64
C ASP A 290 37.14 -1.06 -12.18
N ALA A 291 38.32 -1.28 -12.79
CA ALA A 291 38.45 -1.36 -14.25
C ALA A 291 37.78 -2.64 -14.79
N HIS A 292 37.99 -3.76 -14.11
CA HIS A 292 37.33 -5.02 -14.45
C HIS A 292 35.79 -4.89 -14.27
N ASN A 293 35.33 -4.34 -13.16
CA ASN A 293 33.93 -4.14 -12.87
C ASN A 293 33.26 -3.19 -13.88
N GLN A 294 33.94 -2.13 -14.28
CA GLN A 294 33.46 -1.22 -15.32
C GLN A 294 33.30 -1.95 -16.66
N ASP A 295 34.32 -2.68 -17.13
CA ASP A 295 34.28 -3.43 -18.38
C ASP A 295 33.20 -4.54 -18.35
N LEU A 296 33.14 -5.32 -17.27
CA LEU A 296 32.13 -6.39 -17.13
C LEU A 296 30.71 -5.84 -17.16
N SER A 297 30.44 -4.73 -16.47
CA SER A 297 29.11 -4.10 -16.44
C SER A 297 28.70 -3.58 -17.83
N GLU A 298 29.63 -2.98 -18.59
CA GLU A 298 29.38 -2.54 -19.98
C GLU A 298 29.07 -3.71 -20.90
N ARG A 299 29.86 -4.80 -20.84
CA ARG A 299 29.62 -6.00 -21.65
C ARG A 299 28.26 -6.64 -21.33
N ARG A 300 27.88 -6.73 -20.05
CA ARG A 300 26.57 -7.25 -19.63
C ARG A 300 25.40 -6.40 -20.15
N ALA A 301 25.48 -5.08 -20.02
CA ALA A 301 24.48 -4.18 -20.56
C ALA A 301 24.34 -4.32 -22.09
N LYS A 302 25.46 -4.45 -22.80
CA LYS A 302 25.47 -4.69 -24.25
C LYS A 302 24.86 -6.05 -24.63
N ALA A 303 25.17 -7.11 -23.91
CA ALA A 303 24.60 -8.44 -24.14
C ALA A 303 23.06 -8.44 -23.99
N VAL A 304 22.54 -7.73 -22.96
CA VAL A 304 21.09 -7.53 -22.79
C VAL A 304 20.49 -6.74 -23.95
N SER A 305 21.11 -5.63 -24.37
CA SER A 305 20.66 -4.83 -25.52
C SER A 305 20.57 -5.67 -26.80
N GLU A 306 21.63 -6.40 -27.11
CA GLU A 306 21.67 -7.26 -28.31
C GLU A 306 20.62 -8.38 -28.25
N ARG A 307 20.31 -8.90 -27.05
CA ARG A 307 19.27 -9.90 -26.87
C ARG A 307 17.87 -9.33 -27.03
N LEU A 308 17.59 -8.17 -26.45
CA LEU A 308 16.29 -7.49 -26.62
C LEU A 308 15.97 -7.20 -28.10
N LYS A 309 16.94 -6.74 -28.88
CA LYS A 309 16.80 -6.53 -30.34
C LYS A 309 16.45 -7.81 -31.12
N LYS A 310 16.80 -8.98 -30.58
CA LYS A 310 16.43 -10.28 -31.17
C LYS A 310 15.04 -10.75 -30.74
N LEU A 311 14.59 -10.32 -29.54
CA LEU A 311 13.32 -10.74 -28.97
C LEU A 311 12.14 -9.87 -29.42
N THR A 312 12.39 -8.58 -29.73
CA THR A 312 11.33 -7.63 -30.11
C THR A 312 11.89 -6.53 -31.00
N ASP A 313 11.00 -5.90 -31.77
CA ASP A 313 11.35 -4.68 -32.50
C ASP A 313 11.37 -3.50 -31.53
N SER A 314 12.56 -2.98 -31.28
CA SER A 314 12.82 -1.79 -30.47
C SER A 314 13.24 -0.58 -31.30
N SER A 315 13.05 -0.58 -32.62
CA SER A 315 13.53 0.47 -33.53
C SER A 315 12.95 1.87 -33.26
N ALA A 316 11.75 1.93 -32.66
CA ALA A 316 11.12 3.19 -32.22
C ALA A 316 11.75 3.77 -30.93
N TRP A 317 12.64 3.03 -30.27
CA TRP A 317 13.26 3.44 -29.02
C TRP A 317 14.67 3.95 -29.23
N LYS A 318 14.96 5.15 -28.70
CA LYS A 318 16.32 5.68 -28.68
C LYS A 318 17.09 5.01 -27.55
N GLU A 319 17.96 4.09 -27.92
CA GLU A 319 18.72 3.28 -26.97
C GLU A 319 19.96 4.00 -26.44
N SER A 320 20.25 3.82 -25.16
CA SER A 320 21.50 4.18 -24.49
C SER A 320 21.98 2.99 -23.65
N VAL A 321 23.22 2.56 -23.83
CA VAL A 321 23.81 1.41 -23.13
C VAL A 321 25.05 1.85 -22.40
N SER A 322 25.18 1.51 -21.10
CA SER A 322 26.33 1.88 -20.27
C SER A 322 26.58 0.87 -19.15
N GLY A 323 27.81 0.85 -18.65
CA GLY A 323 28.18 0.22 -17.39
C GLY A 323 28.46 1.26 -16.31
N LYS A 324 28.25 0.90 -15.07
CA LYS A 324 28.58 1.69 -13.88
C LYS A 324 29.56 0.98 -12.96
N GLY A 325 29.95 -0.26 -13.31
CA GLY A 325 30.76 -1.07 -12.39
C GLY A 325 30.10 -1.10 -11.01
N GLU A 326 30.90 -0.92 -9.99
CA GLU A 326 30.50 -0.84 -8.58
C GLU A 326 30.17 0.57 -8.09
N SER A 327 30.32 1.61 -8.94
CA SER A 327 30.21 3.03 -8.54
C SER A 327 28.80 3.48 -8.13
N SER A 328 27.77 2.65 -8.39
CA SER A 328 26.38 2.97 -8.10
C SER A 328 25.69 1.75 -7.45
N PRO A 329 26.10 1.39 -6.23
CA PRO A 329 25.48 0.27 -5.52
C PRO A 329 24.04 0.63 -5.12
N ARG A 330 23.14 -0.35 -5.20
CA ARG A 330 21.74 -0.22 -4.75
C ARG A 330 21.64 -0.33 -3.23
N VAL A 331 22.49 -1.16 -2.65
CA VAL A 331 22.67 -1.40 -1.20
C VAL A 331 24.17 -1.47 -0.87
N PRO A 332 24.58 -1.29 0.40
CA PRO A 332 25.98 -1.49 0.80
C PRO A 332 26.50 -2.88 0.41
N ASN A 333 27.77 -2.98 0.03
CA ASN A 333 28.44 -4.24 -0.36
C ASN A 333 29.03 -5.00 0.85
N ASP A 334 28.37 -5.04 1.98
CA ASP A 334 28.87 -5.57 3.26
C ASP A 334 28.54 -7.04 3.52
N THR A 335 27.55 -7.62 2.77
CA THR A 335 27.22 -9.05 2.80
C THR A 335 27.10 -9.61 1.38
N ASP A 336 27.17 -10.95 1.25
CA ASP A 336 27.04 -11.61 -0.06
C ASP A 336 25.63 -11.47 -0.64
N GLU A 337 24.60 -11.45 0.20
CA GLU A 337 23.21 -11.21 -0.20
C GLU A 337 23.03 -9.79 -0.78
N ARG A 338 23.67 -8.78 -0.17
CA ARG A 338 23.65 -7.40 -0.65
C ARG A 338 24.47 -7.24 -1.92
N ARG A 339 25.63 -7.88 -2.04
CA ARG A 339 26.40 -7.95 -3.28
C ARG A 339 25.55 -8.55 -4.41
N GLN A 340 24.76 -9.59 -4.13
CA GLN A 340 23.83 -10.17 -5.11
C GLN A 340 22.81 -9.14 -5.63
N ILE A 341 22.29 -8.27 -4.78
CA ILE A 341 21.38 -7.18 -5.18
C ILE A 341 22.09 -6.16 -6.09
N ASN A 342 23.37 -5.91 -5.85
CA ASN A 342 24.16 -4.96 -6.64
C ASN A 342 24.54 -5.52 -8.01
N ARG A 343 24.76 -6.83 -8.16
CA ARG A 343 24.96 -7.48 -9.47
C ARG A 343 23.67 -7.51 -10.26
N ARG A 344 23.43 -6.50 -11.09
CA ARG A 344 22.16 -6.31 -11.81
C ARG A 344 22.35 -5.60 -13.15
N VAL A 345 21.31 -5.68 -13.99
CA VAL A 345 21.12 -4.76 -15.13
C VAL A 345 19.79 -4.06 -14.98
N GLU A 346 19.79 -2.75 -15.05
CA GLU A 346 18.61 -1.90 -15.06
C GLU A 346 18.25 -1.53 -16.49
N ILE A 347 16.97 -1.74 -16.86
CA ILE A 347 16.40 -1.41 -18.16
C ILE A 347 15.27 -0.41 -17.92
N THR A 348 15.52 0.87 -18.24
CA THR A 348 14.56 1.96 -18.04
C THR A 348 13.94 2.36 -19.38
N LEU A 349 12.62 2.29 -19.43
CA LEU A 349 11.79 2.73 -20.55
C LEU A 349 11.12 4.04 -20.17
N THR A 350 11.34 5.09 -20.97
CA THR A 350 10.68 6.40 -20.86
C THR A 350 9.94 6.66 -22.16
N PRO A 351 8.63 6.31 -22.25
CA PRO A 351 7.84 6.50 -23.46
C PRO A 351 7.78 7.96 -23.91
N SER A 352 7.81 8.20 -25.22
CA SER A 352 7.72 9.56 -25.80
C SER A 352 6.35 10.21 -25.63
N LYS A 353 5.31 9.38 -25.46
CA LYS A 353 3.95 9.79 -25.10
C LYS A 353 3.53 9.06 -23.85
N ALA A 354 2.93 9.79 -22.91
CA ALA A 354 2.20 9.14 -21.83
C ALA A 354 1.18 8.18 -22.46
N ALA A 355 0.98 7.02 -21.84
CA ALA A 355 -0.04 6.09 -22.32
C ALA A 355 -1.38 6.86 -22.43
N GLU A 356 -2.02 6.82 -23.59
CA GLU A 356 -3.34 7.42 -23.81
C GLU A 356 -4.44 6.60 -23.10
N SER A 357 -4.21 6.16 -21.97
CA SER A 357 -5.12 5.56 -21.00
C SER A 357 -4.29 5.20 -19.80
N SER A 358 -4.73 5.60 -18.65
CA SER A 358 -4.44 4.96 -17.38
C SER A 358 -5.02 3.51 -17.38
N ALA A 359 -4.71 2.74 -18.39
CA ALA A 359 -4.86 1.31 -18.28
C ALA A 359 -3.87 0.89 -17.20
N SER A 360 -4.40 0.45 -16.07
CA SER A 360 -3.75 -0.50 -15.18
C SER A 360 -2.74 -1.30 -15.96
N PRO A 361 -1.61 -1.67 -15.41
CA PRO A 361 -0.82 -2.73 -16.01
C PRO A 361 -1.79 -3.89 -16.23
N SER A 362 -2.45 -3.87 -17.40
CA SER A 362 -3.28 -4.98 -17.83
C SER A 362 -2.35 -6.16 -17.70
N ALA A 363 -2.75 -7.13 -16.91
CA ALA A 363 -2.11 -8.41 -16.85
C ALA A 363 -1.67 -8.78 -18.26
N SER A 364 -0.43 -8.43 -18.59
CA SER A 364 0.18 -8.83 -19.83
C SER A 364 0.60 -10.25 -19.55
N GLU A 365 0.20 -11.19 -20.38
CA GLU A 365 0.58 -12.58 -20.27
C GLU A 365 2.07 -12.68 -19.91
N ALA A 366 2.36 -12.64 -18.60
CA ALA A 366 3.63 -13.11 -18.09
C ALA A 366 3.75 -14.56 -18.58
N PRO A 367 4.95 -15.04 -18.91
CA PRO A 367 5.10 -16.39 -19.36
C PRO A 367 4.39 -17.31 -18.36
N SER A 368 3.35 -18.00 -18.81
CA SER A 368 2.39 -18.78 -18.02
C SER A 368 2.99 -19.98 -17.24
N SER A 369 4.28 -19.93 -16.96
CA SER A 369 5.05 -20.97 -16.25
C SER A 369 5.55 -20.55 -14.87
N ALA A 370 5.31 -19.32 -14.42
CA ALA A 370 5.70 -18.93 -13.06
C ALA A 370 4.78 -19.64 -12.06
N THR A 371 5.33 -20.62 -11.37
CA THR A 371 4.61 -21.35 -10.33
C THR A 371 4.36 -20.39 -9.16
N VAL A 372 3.09 -20.21 -8.79
CA VAL A 372 2.74 -19.49 -7.56
C VAL A 372 3.43 -20.21 -6.39
N PRO A 373 4.19 -19.54 -5.56
CA PRO A 373 4.90 -20.18 -4.44
C PRO A 373 3.92 -20.79 -3.47
N ASP A 374 4.34 -21.86 -2.80
CA ASP A 374 3.56 -22.41 -1.70
C ASP A 374 3.32 -21.35 -0.63
N PRO A 375 2.14 -21.33 0.00
CA PRO A 375 1.85 -20.36 1.04
C PRO A 375 2.79 -20.56 2.25
N ALA A 376 3.34 -19.45 2.75
CA ALA A 376 4.25 -19.50 3.91
C ALA A 376 3.51 -19.74 5.24
N GLY A 377 2.19 -19.60 5.25
CA GLY A 377 1.34 -19.75 6.43
C GLY A 377 -0.04 -20.31 6.08
N PRO A 378 -1.00 -20.21 6.99
CA PRO A 378 -2.36 -20.66 6.76
C PRO A 378 -3.01 -19.92 5.61
N VAL A 379 -3.98 -20.57 4.95
CA VAL A 379 -4.73 -20.05 3.82
C VAL A 379 -6.20 -19.91 4.21
N GLY A 380 -6.80 -18.77 3.90
CA GLY A 380 -8.23 -18.52 4.06
C GLY A 380 -8.77 -17.72 2.88
N LYS A 381 -10.10 -17.51 2.86
CA LYS A 381 -10.72 -16.57 1.93
C LYS A 381 -10.79 -15.19 2.57
N GLY A 382 -10.61 -14.13 1.78
CA GLY A 382 -10.57 -12.76 2.30
C GLY A 382 -11.74 -12.40 3.20
N PRO A 383 -13.01 -12.54 2.73
CA PRO A 383 -14.19 -12.21 3.53
C PRO A 383 -14.43 -13.15 4.73
N GLU A 384 -14.05 -14.43 4.62
CA GLU A 384 -14.18 -15.41 5.69
C GLU A 384 -13.03 -15.34 6.69
N GLY A 385 -11.89 -14.82 6.25
CA GLY A 385 -10.69 -14.63 7.04
C GLY A 385 -9.81 -15.86 7.21
N VAL A 386 -8.76 -15.69 7.99
CA VAL A 386 -7.80 -16.73 8.36
C VAL A 386 -7.31 -16.54 9.79
N ASP A 387 -7.16 -17.65 10.51
CA ASP A 387 -6.56 -17.64 11.84
C ASP A 387 -5.04 -17.78 11.74
N VAL A 388 -4.33 -16.85 12.36
CA VAL A 388 -2.87 -16.85 12.46
C VAL A 388 -2.42 -16.93 13.93
N LYS A 389 -1.23 -17.47 14.17
CA LYS A 389 -0.64 -17.51 15.49
C LYS A 389 0.37 -16.37 15.65
N VAL A 390 0.20 -15.61 16.72
CA VAL A 390 1.10 -14.52 17.11
C VAL A 390 1.39 -14.64 18.60
N SER A 391 2.65 -14.75 18.97
CA SER A 391 3.08 -14.93 20.37
C SER A 391 2.33 -16.07 21.09
N GLY A 392 2.04 -17.15 20.36
CA GLY A 392 1.31 -18.32 20.85
C GLY A 392 -0.21 -18.13 20.98
N LYS A 393 -0.75 -16.98 20.64
CA LYS A 393 -2.17 -16.61 20.67
C LYS A 393 -2.79 -16.67 19.28
N THR A 394 -4.12 -16.75 19.19
CA THR A 394 -4.84 -16.73 17.91
C THR A 394 -5.34 -15.34 17.60
N MET A 395 -5.00 -14.87 16.42
CA MET A 395 -5.54 -13.66 15.81
C MET A 395 -6.25 -14.03 14.52
N HIS A 396 -7.43 -13.47 14.32
CA HIS A 396 -8.20 -13.62 13.09
C HIS A 396 -7.95 -12.42 12.19
N MET A 397 -7.73 -12.67 10.89
CA MET A 397 -7.44 -11.64 9.91
C MET A 397 -8.39 -11.76 8.73
N THR A 398 -9.08 -10.67 8.38
CA THR A 398 -10.05 -10.60 7.27
C THR A 398 -9.79 -9.44 6.34
N ILE A 399 -10.27 -9.55 5.12
CA ILE A 399 -10.46 -8.44 4.18
C ILE A 399 -11.72 -8.71 3.36
N ASP A 400 -12.72 -7.85 3.49
CA ASP A 400 -14.03 -8.06 2.90
C ASP A 400 -14.00 -7.86 1.38
N HIS A 401 -13.43 -6.75 0.92
CA HIS A 401 -13.26 -6.40 -0.48
C HIS A 401 -12.16 -5.34 -0.65
N VAL A 402 -11.79 -5.08 -1.89
CA VAL A 402 -10.96 -3.93 -2.28
C VAL A 402 -11.70 -3.07 -3.30
N VAL A 403 -11.40 -1.78 -3.30
CA VAL A 403 -12.02 -0.78 -4.20
C VAL A 403 -11.01 -0.38 -5.27
N ARG A 404 -11.43 -0.47 -6.54
CA ARG A 404 -10.63 -0.02 -7.69
C ARG A 404 -10.85 1.46 -7.93
N VAL A 405 -9.79 2.25 -7.90
CA VAL A 405 -9.81 3.70 -8.14
C VAL A 405 -8.47 4.19 -8.68
N GLY A 406 -8.47 5.02 -9.72
CA GLY A 406 -7.29 5.72 -10.24
C GLY A 406 -6.12 4.80 -10.64
N GLY A 407 -6.37 3.55 -11.05
CA GLY A 407 -5.32 2.56 -11.36
C GLY A 407 -4.67 1.93 -10.13
N TYR A 408 -5.36 1.99 -8.99
CA TYR A 408 -4.98 1.36 -7.73
C TYR A 408 -6.13 0.55 -7.15
N LEU A 409 -5.80 -0.35 -6.22
CA LEU A 409 -6.73 -1.07 -5.36
C LEU A 409 -6.53 -0.57 -3.93
N THR A 410 -7.60 -0.13 -3.29
CA THR A 410 -7.59 0.29 -1.89
C THR A 410 -8.39 -0.67 -1.04
N GLY A 411 -7.91 -0.99 0.14
CA GLY A 411 -8.61 -1.89 1.05
C GLY A 411 -8.18 -1.71 2.50
N LYS A 412 -8.76 -2.51 3.37
CA LYS A 412 -8.30 -2.61 4.76
C LYS A 412 -8.33 -4.06 5.22
N VAL A 413 -7.23 -4.51 5.79
CA VAL A 413 -7.18 -5.76 6.54
C VAL A 413 -7.61 -5.48 7.96
N VAL A 414 -8.50 -6.30 8.50
CA VAL A 414 -9.01 -6.19 9.87
C VAL A 414 -8.44 -7.33 10.70
N LEU A 415 -7.82 -6.99 11.82
CA LEU A 415 -7.28 -7.90 12.80
C LEU A 415 -8.22 -7.93 14.01
N THR A 416 -8.59 -9.13 14.46
CA THR A 416 -9.42 -9.33 15.66
C THR A 416 -8.88 -10.46 16.52
N SER A 417 -9.17 -10.44 17.82
CA SER A 417 -8.87 -11.56 18.70
C SER A 417 -9.86 -11.63 19.87
N SER A 418 -10.16 -12.85 20.30
CA SER A 418 -10.92 -13.09 21.52
C SER A 418 -10.07 -13.11 22.79
N GLU A 419 -8.75 -13.03 22.65
CA GLU A 419 -7.77 -13.01 23.73
C GLU A 419 -6.75 -11.88 23.53
N ALA A 420 -6.06 -11.47 24.59
CA ALA A 420 -5.00 -10.46 24.48
C ALA A 420 -3.84 -11.01 23.63
N VAL A 421 -3.50 -10.32 22.55
CA VAL A 421 -2.39 -10.66 21.65
C VAL A 421 -1.35 -9.57 21.72
N SER A 422 -0.15 -9.93 22.21
CA SER A 422 1.00 -9.05 22.18
C SER A 422 1.64 -9.11 20.80
N MET A 423 1.71 -7.97 20.13
CA MET A 423 2.32 -7.89 18.79
C MET A 423 3.84 -7.79 18.88
N PRO A 424 4.57 -8.59 18.10
CA PRO A 424 6.01 -8.39 17.92
C PRO A 424 6.29 -7.10 17.15
N VAL A 425 7.55 -6.70 17.15
CA VAL A 425 8.01 -5.54 16.35
C VAL A 425 7.84 -5.85 14.87
N ALA A 426 7.14 -4.99 14.14
CA ALA A 426 6.94 -5.04 12.69
C ALA A 426 6.46 -6.41 12.15
N PRO A 427 5.35 -6.95 12.66
CA PRO A 427 4.91 -8.31 12.35
C PRO A 427 4.50 -8.49 10.86
N PHE A 428 4.24 -7.42 10.16
CA PHE A 428 3.79 -7.36 8.76
C PHE A 428 4.81 -6.70 7.82
N ALA A 429 6.08 -6.59 8.19
CA ALA A 429 7.07 -6.04 7.28
C ALA A 429 7.51 -7.04 6.20
N LEU A 430 7.93 -6.55 5.04
CA LEU A 430 8.52 -7.36 3.97
C LEU A 430 9.79 -8.09 4.45
N PRO A 431 10.14 -9.23 3.86
CA PRO A 431 11.47 -9.83 4.02
C PRO A 431 12.59 -8.82 3.75
N GLY A 432 13.69 -8.91 4.51
CA GLY A 432 14.79 -7.96 4.45
C GLY A 432 15.32 -7.73 3.04
N LYS A 433 15.52 -8.79 2.26
CA LYS A 433 15.94 -8.70 0.86
C LYS A 433 14.98 -7.85 0.00
N MET A 434 13.67 -8.04 0.14
CA MET A 434 12.68 -7.25 -0.61
C MET A 434 12.63 -5.79 -0.17
N MET A 435 12.76 -5.53 1.14
CA MET A 435 12.86 -4.17 1.66
C MET A 435 14.09 -3.45 1.09
N GLU A 436 15.25 -4.11 1.10
CA GLU A 436 16.51 -3.57 0.59
C GLU A 436 16.44 -3.33 -0.94
N MET A 437 15.91 -4.28 -1.69
CA MET A 437 15.67 -4.13 -3.13
C MET A 437 14.77 -2.93 -3.43
N ARG A 438 13.77 -2.67 -2.60
CA ARG A 438 12.88 -1.53 -2.77
C ARG A 438 13.45 -0.23 -2.21
N GLY A 439 14.46 -0.28 -1.36
CA GLY A 439 15.03 0.87 -0.66
C GLY A 439 14.09 1.43 0.40
N LEU A 440 13.21 0.59 0.96
CA LEU A 440 12.32 0.98 2.04
C LEU A 440 13.12 1.18 3.32
N SER A 441 12.95 2.34 3.94
CA SER A 441 13.52 2.67 5.24
C SER A 441 12.44 2.56 6.32
N GLY A 442 12.74 1.82 7.39
CA GLY A 442 11.84 1.66 8.54
C GLY A 442 11.25 0.26 8.66
N VAL A 443 10.98 -0.09 9.91
CA VAL A 443 10.63 -1.47 10.32
C VAL A 443 9.17 -1.64 10.73
N TRP A 444 8.41 -0.56 10.78
CA TRP A 444 7.09 -0.51 11.42
C TRP A 444 5.93 -0.75 10.46
N TYR A 445 6.18 -0.88 9.17
CA TYR A 445 5.19 -0.84 8.11
C TYR A 445 4.48 -2.18 7.88
N VAL A 446 3.25 -2.10 7.35
CA VAL A 446 2.42 -3.24 6.95
C VAL A 446 2.71 -3.61 5.49
N SER A 447 3.97 -3.66 5.10
CA SER A 447 4.40 -3.80 3.70
C SER A 447 4.40 -5.24 3.16
N SER A 448 4.20 -6.26 4.01
CA SER A 448 4.17 -7.66 3.57
C SER A 448 2.84 -8.11 2.96
N LEU A 449 1.79 -7.29 3.05
CA LEU A 449 0.51 -7.55 2.40
C LEU A 449 0.67 -7.30 0.90
N THR A 450 1.00 -8.32 0.13
CA THR A 450 1.29 -8.20 -1.30
C THR A 450 0.26 -8.96 -2.13
N ILE A 451 -0.05 -8.47 -3.35
CA ILE A 451 -0.96 -9.18 -4.26
C ILE A 451 -0.16 -10.12 -5.14
N LEU A 452 -0.67 -11.35 -5.33
CA LEU A 452 -0.17 -12.29 -6.32
C LEU A 452 -1.05 -12.24 -7.56
N SER A 453 -0.46 -11.93 -8.71
CA SER A 453 -1.11 -11.96 -10.01
C SER A 453 -0.07 -12.20 -11.11
N ASP A 454 -0.40 -12.99 -12.12
CA ASP A 454 0.39 -13.20 -13.35
C ASP A 454 1.89 -13.53 -13.13
N GLY A 455 2.20 -14.35 -12.14
CA GLY A 455 3.59 -14.71 -11.84
C GLY A 455 4.40 -13.59 -11.17
N LEU A 456 3.75 -12.51 -10.78
CA LEU A 456 4.34 -11.36 -10.11
C LEU A 456 3.74 -11.17 -8.71
N ARG A 457 4.54 -10.59 -7.86
CA ARG A 457 4.17 -10.09 -6.54
C ARG A 457 4.11 -8.56 -6.60
N TYR A 458 2.91 -7.99 -6.45
CA TYR A 458 2.69 -6.56 -6.42
C TYR A 458 2.84 -6.06 -4.99
N LEU A 459 3.76 -5.14 -4.80
CA LEU A 459 4.00 -4.52 -3.49
C LEU A 459 3.00 -3.39 -3.25
N GLU A 460 2.81 -3.04 -1.99
CA GLU A 460 2.09 -1.82 -1.63
C GLU A 460 2.72 -0.60 -2.32
N ALA A 461 1.89 0.36 -2.73
CA ALA A 461 2.35 1.63 -3.29
C ALA A 461 3.19 2.40 -2.27
N ASP A 462 4.26 3.02 -2.71
CA ASP A 462 5.17 3.77 -1.87
C ASP A 462 5.59 5.08 -2.54
N TYR A 463 6.25 5.94 -1.80
CA TYR A 463 6.79 7.20 -2.30
C TYR A 463 8.12 7.53 -1.64
N ALA A 464 8.91 8.39 -2.29
CA ALA A 464 10.18 8.86 -1.75
C ALA A 464 10.11 10.35 -1.39
N TYR A 465 10.65 10.69 -0.21
CA TYR A 465 10.92 12.08 0.16
C TYR A 465 12.12 12.64 -0.63
N PRO A 466 12.29 13.98 -0.70
CA PRO A 466 13.42 14.61 -1.41
C PRO A 466 14.80 14.20 -0.88
N ASN A 467 14.90 13.77 0.39
CA ASN A 467 16.12 13.25 0.99
C ASN A 467 16.46 11.80 0.58
N GLY A 468 15.63 11.18 -0.26
CA GLY A 468 15.78 9.81 -0.73
C GLY A 468 15.15 8.75 0.17
N ASN A 469 14.66 9.09 1.35
CA ASN A 469 13.95 8.14 2.21
C ASN A 469 12.65 7.72 1.53
N ARG A 470 12.48 6.40 1.38
CA ARG A 470 11.29 5.79 0.79
C ARG A 470 10.45 5.14 1.88
N VAL A 471 9.16 5.38 1.80
CA VAL A 471 8.19 4.86 2.78
C VAL A 471 6.96 4.30 2.07
N PRO A 472 6.36 3.22 2.58
CA PRO A 472 5.05 2.75 2.11
C PRO A 472 3.99 3.83 2.33
N LEU A 473 2.97 3.82 1.46
CA LEU A 473 1.86 4.76 1.57
C LEU A 473 1.07 4.54 2.87
N ALA A 474 0.77 3.29 3.20
CA ALA A 474 0.16 2.92 4.46
C ALA A 474 1.23 2.64 5.52
N ASN A 475 1.61 3.69 6.21
CA ASN A 475 2.53 3.62 7.34
C ASN A 475 1.75 3.29 8.62
N ASN A 476 1.41 2.01 8.81
CA ASN A 476 0.60 1.57 9.95
C ASN A 476 1.46 0.85 11.00
N PHE A 477 1.35 1.31 12.24
CA PHE A 477 1.85 0.57 13.39
C PHE A 477 0.81 -0.45 13.86
N VAL A 478 1.24 -1.68 14.14
CA VAL A 478 0.33 -2.73 14.62
C VAL A 478 0.45 -2.81 16.15
N TYR A 479 -0.62 -2.44 16.82
CA TYR A 479 -0.68 -2.46 18.28
C TYR A 479 -1.08 -3.83 18.79
N SER A 480 -0.79 -4.09 20.05
CA SER A 480 -1.33 -5.26 20.76
C SER A 480 -2.87 -5.19 20.81
N LEU A 481 -3.51 -6.32 20.57
CA LEU A 481 -4.97 -6.41 20.59
C LEU A 481 -5.44 -6.82 21.98
N GLU A 482 -6.41 -6.08 22.51
CA GLU A 482 -7.16 -6.49 23.67
C GLU A 482 -8.31 -7.45 23.29
N PRO A 483 -8.79 -8.30 24.19
CA PRO A 483 -9.87 -9.22 23.89
C PRO A 483 -11.12 -8.52 23.35
N GLY A 484 -11.60 -8.95 22.18
CA GLY A 484 -12.80 -8.40 21.54
C GLY A 484 -12.61 -7.05 20.87
N THR A 485 -11.37 -6.57 20.75
CA THR A 485 -11.05 -5.37 19.94
C THR A 485 -10.59 -5.73 18.55
N SER A 486 -10.64 -4.74 17.66
CA SER A 486 -10.15 -4.84 16.29
C SER A 486 -9.13 -3.75 15.97
N GLN A 487 -8.24 -4.04 15.00
CA GLN A 487 -7.43 -3.01 14.35
C GLN A 487 -7.58 -3.12 12.84
N SER A 488 -7.85 -1.99 12.19
CA SER A 488 -7.89 -1.86 10.74
C SER A 488 -6.53 -1.42 10.20
N LEU A 489 -6.04 -2.11 9.18
CA LEU A 489 -4.80 -1.80 8.47
C LEU A 489 -5.16 -1.41 7.03
N PRO A 490 -5.30 -0.11 6.72
CA PRO A 490 -5.51 0.33 5.35
C PRO A 490 -4.28 0.02 4.50
N VAL A 491 -4.51 -0.33 3.24
CA VAL A 491 -3.48 -0.65 2.25
C VAL A 491 -3.88 -0.14 0.87
N VAL A 492 -2.88 0.17 0.04
CA VAL A 492 -3.06 0.63 -1.34
C VAL A 492 -2.06 -0.09 -2.24
N TRP A 493 -2.57 -0.79 -3.24
CA TRP A 493 -1.75 -1.53 -4.20
C TRP A 493 -1.96 -1.01 -5.63
N PRO A 494 -1.04 -1.27 -6.54
CA PRO A 494 -1.32 -1.17 -7.97
C PRO A 494 -2.52 -2.05 -8.35
N ASP A 495 -3.40 -1.56 -9.23
CA ASP A 495 -4.48 -2.38 -9.76
C ASP A 495 -3.90 -3.47 -10.68
N VAL A 496 -4.32 -4.70 -10.49
CA VAL A 496 -3.91 -5.86 -11.28
C VAL A 496 -4.89 -6.22 -12.40
N GLY A 497 -6.02 -5.49 -12.50
CA GLY A 497 -7.01 -5.69 -13.55
C GLY A 497 -7.98 -6.87 -13.34
N GLU A 498 -7.87 -7.58 -12.22
CA GLU A 498 -8.70 -8.75 -11.90
C GLU A 498 -9.94 -8.35 -11.08
N ASP A 499 -11.00 -9.14 -11.15
CA ASP A 499 -12.24 -8.94 -10.37
C ASP A 499 -12.19 -9.62 -9.00
N SER A 500 -11.15 -10.41 -8.74
CA SER A 500 -10.86 -11.05 -7.47
C SER A 500 -9.36 -11.19 -7.30
N ILE A 501 -8.83 -10.87 -6.12
CA ILE A 501 -7.39 -10.89 -5.86
C ILE A 501 -7.01 -11.89 -4.76
N THR A 502 -5.73 -12.22 -4.73
CA THR A 502 -5.08 -12.99 -3.67
C THR A 502 -4.03 -12.13 -2.99
N ILE A 503 -4.14 -11.96 -1.67
CA ILE A 503 -3.08 -11.37 -0.85
C ILE A 503 -2.22 -12.48 -0.27
N ASP A 504 -0.91 -12.31 -0.32
CA ASP A 504 0.07 -13.25 0.22
C ASP A 504 1.16 -12.53 0.99
N MET A 505 1.52 -13.08 2.13
CA MET A 505 2.63 -12.61 2.94
C MET A 505 3.83 -13.51 2.70
N PRO A 506 4.89 -13.03 2.05
CA PRO A 506 6.02 -13.85 1.64
C PRO A 506 6.80 -14.37 2.84
N ALA A 507 7.31 -15.62 2.73
CA ALA A 507 8.34 -16.13 3.62
C ALA A 507 9.65 -15.34 3.43
N GLY A 508 10.56 -15.45 4.39
CA GLY A 508 11.91 -14.91 4.31
C GLY A 508 12.43 -14.43 5.66
N GLU A 509 13.72 -14.18 5.72
CA GLU A 509 14.36 -13.62 6.90
C GLU A 509 14.02 -12.14 7.05
N TYR A 510 13.94 -11.70 8.29
CA TYR A 510 13.65 -10.34 8.66
C TYR A 510 14.75 -9.76 9.54
N LEU A 511 15.07 -8.47 9.33
CA LEU A 511 16.23 -7.86 9.97
C LEU A 511 16.07 -7.65 11.49
N TYR A 512 14.83 -7.54 12.01
CA TYR A 512 14.57 -7.04 13.36
C TYR A 512 13.70 -7.94 14.25
N THR A 513 13.03 -8.93 13.69
CA THR A 513 12.20 -9.87 14.47
C THR A 513 12.23 -11.29 13.90
N LYS A 514 12.14 -12.27 14.79
CA LYS A 514 12.03 -13.67 14.40
C LYS A 514 10.57 -14.10 14.20
N GLU A 515 9.62 -13.36 14.77
CA GLU A 515 8.20 -13.68 14.70
C GLU A 515 7.51 -12.74 13.72
N ARG A 516 6.95 -13.30 12.68
CA ARG A 516 6.21 -12.62 11.63
C ARG A 516 4.83 -13.22 11.46
N VAL A 517 3.87 -12.40 11.07
CA VAL A 517 2.59 -12.88 10.57
C VAL A 517 2.76 -13.26 9.11
N VAL A 518 2.44 -14.52 8.80
CA VAL A 518 2.43 -15.03 7.43
C VAL A 518 1.11 -15.77 7.19
N ALA A 519 0.45 -15.43 6.11
CA ALA A 519 -0.82 -16.02 5.68
C ALA A 519 -1.08 -15.73 4.20
N ARG A 520 -2.06 -16.42 3.63
CA ARG A 520 -2.62 -16.13 2.32
C ARG A 520 -4.13 -15.98 2.42
N LEU A 521 -4.67 -14.91 1.84
CA LEU A 521 -6.10 -14.65 1.71
C LEU A 521 -6.47 -14.65 0.22
N THR A 522 -7.36 -15.55 -0.18
CA THR A 522 -7.83 -15.71 -1.56
C THR A 522 -9.25 -15.15 -1.74
N ASP A 523 -9.72 -15.14 -2.97
CA ASP A 523 -11.12 -14.81 -3.31
C ASP A 523 -11.59 -13.45 -2.74
N ILE A 524 -10.70 -12.47 -2.71
CA ILE A 524 -11.01 -11.12 -2.24
C ILE A 524 -11.69 -10.37 -3.39
N PRO A 525 -12.97 -9.98 -3.27
CA PRO A 525 -13.69 -9.29 -4.33
C PRO A 525 -13.09 -7.91 -4.63
N VAL A 526 -13.04 -7.54 -5.91
CA VAL A 526 -12.72 -6.19 -6.37
C VAL A 526 -14.01 -5.50 -6.78
N VAL A 527 -14.27 -4.31 -6.25
CA VAL A 527 -15.42 -3.48 -6.57
C VAL A 527 -14.94 -2.14 -7.14
N ASN A 528 -15.73 -1.50 -7.98
CA ASN A 528 -15.38 -0.18 -8.53
C ASN A 528 -15.86 0.95 -7.59
N ALA A 529 -15.10 2.04 -7.54
CA ALA A 529 -15.47 3.26 -6.82
C ALA A 529 -16.70 3.95 -7.43
#